data_7f5aa1e3005a15667e43a98131d53eef
#
_entry.id   7f5aa1e3005a15667e43a98131d53eef
#
_cell.length_a   1.000
_cell.length_b   1.000
_cell.length_c   1.000
_cell.angle_alpha   90.00
_cell.angle_beta   90.00
_cell.angle_gamma   90.00
#
_symmetry.space_group_name_H-M   'P 1'
#
loop_
_entity.id
_entity.type
_entity.pdbx_description
1 polymer ?
#
loop_
_entity_poly.entity_id
_entity_poly.type
_entity_poly.pdbx_seq_one_letter_code
_entity_poly.pdbx_strand_id
1 'polypeptide(L)'
;GRGRGLGRLKGPTMKLWSDSWTNGDRIPERHAAGRPDGAGRATFSDNLNPHLAWSDLPAGTRSLVLICHDFDVPTSAADVNQPGREVPADLPRADFFHWVLIDLPPAPAEIAEGSFSRGFTPRGKPGPAVQGLPVAGQARHGLNDYTAWFDGDAAMAGRYFGYDGPFPPWNDSLVHHYVFTLYAVAVPRLPLEGEVGGHAVRELLAGRVLGVAP
;
A
#
# COMPACT_ATOMS: atom_id res chain seq x y z
N GLY A 1 16.13 46.55 -20.93
CA GLY A 1 15.59 46.02 -19.69
C GLY A 1 15.75 44.51 -19.67
N ARG A 2 16.70 44.01 -18.89
CA ARG A 2 16.88 42.53 -18.70
C ARG A 2 15.90 42.12 -17.62
N GLY A 3 14.84 41.40 -18.01
CA GLY A 3 13.94 40.75 -17.09
C GLY A 3 14.67 39.64 -16.34
N ARG A 4 14.89 39.84 -15.04
CA ARG A 4 15.33 38.78 -14.15
C ARG A 4 14.14 37.84 -13.96
N GLY A 5 14.23 36.66 -14.54
CA GLY A 5 13.33 35.58 -14.22
C GLY A 5 13.43 35.27 -12.71
N LEU A 6 12.38 35.58 -11.99
CA LEU A 6 12.21 35.13 -10.61
C LEU A 6 12.18 33.61 -10.63
N GLY A 7 13.31 33.01 -10.31
CA GLY A 7 13.38 31.59 -10.04
C GLY A 7 12.36 31.28 -8.96
N ARG A 8 11.34 30.51 -9.31
CA ARG A 8 10.38 29.98 -8.35
C ARG A 8 11.17 29.20 -7.30
N LEU A 9 11.28 29.78 -6.09
CA LEU A 9 11.81 29.05 -4.95
C LEU A 9 10.91 27.84 -4.78
N LYS A 10 11.44 26.64 -5.11
CA LYS A 10 10.76 25.39 -4.80
C LYS A 10 10.67 25.32 -3.27
N GLY A 11 9.46 25.32 -2.73
CA GLY A 11 9.23 25.06 -1.32
C GLY A 11 9.77 23.69 -0.92
N PRO A 12 9.85 23.38 0.39
CA PRO A 12 10.30 22.08 0.86
C PRO A 12 9.46 20.98 0.22
N THR A 13 10.12 19.93 -0.26
CA THR A 13 9.48 18.75 -0.83
C THR A 13 8.86 17.93 0.31
N MET A 14 7.60 17.53 0.18
CA MET A 14 6.97 16.65 1.17
C MET A 14 7.75 15.32 1.31
N LYS A 15 7.82 14.83 2.53
CA LYS A 15 8.60 13.64 2.90
C LYS A 15 7.72 12.57 3.50
N LEU A 16 8.07 11.32 3.22
CA LEU A 16 7.49 10.13 3.83
C LEU A 16 8.64 9.24 4.31
N TRP A 17 8.56 8.73 5.53
CA TRP A 17 9.54 7.77 6.07
C TRP A 17 8.88 6.81 7.04
N SER A 18 9.64 5.80 7.45
CA SER A 18 9.24 4.81 8.45
C SER A 18 10.35 4.59 9.46
N ASP A 19 9.98 4.40 10.73
CA ASP A 19 10.88 3.90 11.76
C ASP A 19 10.95 2.36 11.76
N SER A 20 10.08 1.69 10.99
CA SER A 20 10.04 0.23 10.92
C SER A 20 11.20 -0.36 10.12
N TRP A 21 11.68 0.34 9.08
CA TRP A 21 12.89 0.01 8.31
C TRP A 21 13.40 1.23 7.54
N THR A 22 14.64 1.16 7.08
CA THR A 22 15.24 2.20 6.24
C THR A 22 14.86 1.98 4.77
N ASN A 23 14.57 3.07 4.06
CA ASN A 23 14.26 3.00 2.62
C ASN A 23 15.35 2.25 1.84
N GLY A 24 14.94 1.33 0.99
CA GLY A 24 15.83 0.45 0.24
C GLY A 24 16.18 -0.86 0.92
N ASP A 25 15.92 -1.00 2.21
CA ASP A 25 16.17 -2.22 2.96
C ASP A 25 15.07 -3.26 2.74
N ARG A 26 15.38 -4.49 3.12
CA ARG A 26 14.42 -5.58 3.17
C ARG A 26 13.32 -5.28 4.20
N ILE A 27 12.07 -5.49 3.83
CA ILE A 27 10.94 -5.37 4.75
C ILE A 27 11.01 -6.48 5.81
N PRO A 28 11.01 -6.16 7.11
CA PRO A 28 11.00 -7.16 8.16
C PRO A 28 9.78 -8.08 8.09
N GLU A 29 9.95 -9.35 8.44
CA GLU A 29 8.89 -10.36 8.36
C GLU A 29 7.62 -10.02 9.15
N ARG A 30 7.73 -9.25 10.25
CA ARG A 30 6.57 -8.83 11.04
C ARG A 30 5.58 -7.96 10.25
N HIS A 31 6.01 -7.36 9.14
CA HIS A 31 5.16 -6.57 8.23
C HIS A 31 4.64 -7.37 7.05
N ALA A 32 5.09 -8.60 6.89
CA ALA A 32 4.64 -9.48 5.81
C ALA A 32 3.35 -10.21 6.16
N ALA A 33 2.55 -10.52 5.17
CA ALA A 33 1.40 -11.40 5.31
C ALA A 33 1.84 -12.86 5.41
N GLY A 34 2.95 -13.21 4.76
CA GLY A 34 3.52 -14.54 4.76
C GLY A 34 5.02 -14.55 4.99
N ARG A 35 5.52 -15.66 5.48
CA ARG A 35 6.93 -15.93 5.72
C ARG A 35 7.27 -17.39 5.44
N PRO A 36 8.56 -17.72 5.21
CA PRO A 36 8.98 -19.11 5.12
C PRO A 36 8.66 -19.87 6.43
N ASP A 37 8.21 -21.12 6.29
CA ASP A 37 7.90 -21.98 7.45
C ASP A 37 9.08 -22.83 7.92
N GLY A 38 10.24 -22.72 7.24
CA GLY A 38 11.42 -23.53 7.51
C GLY A 38 11.41 -24.93 6.86
N ALA A 39 10.32 -25.35 6.24
CA ALA A 39 10.14 -26.65 5.59
C ALA A 39 9.98 -26.53 4.05
N GLY A 40 10.44 -25.43 3.45
CA GLY A 40 10.35 -25.18 2.02
C GLY A 40 8.98 -24.69 1.53
N ARG A 41 8.11 -24.26 2.46
CA ARG A 41 6.80 -23.68 2.21
C ARG A 41 6.68 -22.33 2.89
N ALA A 42 5.50 -21.74 2.85
CA ALA A 42 5.19 -20.49 3.51
C ALA A 42 4.04 -20.65 4.52
N THR A 43 4.04 -19.80 5.52
CA THR A 43 2.96 -19.68 6.52
C THR A 43 2.61 -18.21 6.71
N PHE A 44 1.52 -17.93 7.42
CA PHE A 44 1.17 -16.54 7.76
C PHE A 44 2.15 -15.94 8.74
N SER A 45 2.46 -14.66 8.53
CA SER A 45 3.29 -13.84 9.42
C SER A 45 2.42 -12.86 10.23
N ASP A 46 3.07 -11.94 10.95
CA ASP A 46 2.35 -11.03 11.86
C ASP A 46 1.51 -9.98 11.13
N ASN A 47 1.83 -9.67 9.88
CA ASN A 47 1.05 -8.78 9.03
C ASN A 47 0.78 -7.41 9.66
N LEU A 48 1.75 -6.86 10.38
CA LEU A 48 1.62 -5.54 10.98
C LEU A 48 1.82 -4.46 9.91
N ASN A 49 0.91 -3.50 9.82
CA ASN A 49 1.20 -2.32 9.02
C ASN A 49 2.43 -1.60 9.57
N PRO A 50 3.30 -1.03 8.72
CA PRO A 50 4.49 -0.34 9.20
C PRO A 50 4.13 0.97 9.89
N HIS A 51 5.06 1.47 10.72
CA HIS A 51 5.11 2.86 11.10
C HIS A 51 5.34 3.71 9.85
N LEU A 52 4.59 4.80 9.71
CA LEU A 52 4.78 5.81 8.68
C LEU A 52 4.67 7.20 9.29
N ALA A 53 5.50 8.11 8.85
CA ALA A 53 5.43 9.52 9.22
C ALA A 53 5.72 10.40 8.01
N TRP A 54 5.27 11.62 8.05
CA TRP A 54 5.44 12.57 6.94
C TRP A 54 5.63 13.99 7.43
N SER A 55 6.14 14.83 6.55
CA SER A 55 6.35 16.24 6.82
C SER A 55 6.28 17.07 5.53
N ASP A 56 6.31 18.40 5.70
CA ASP A 56 6.38 19.36 4.59
C ASP A 56 5.24 19.20 3.57
N LEU A 57 4.02 19.00 4.07
CA LEU A 57 2.84 18.93 3.21
C LEU A 57 2.62 20.24 2.47
N PRO A 58 2.22 20.22 1.19
CA PRO A 58 1.88 21.41 0.45
C PRO A 58 0.78 22.22 1.13
N ALA A 59 0.84 23.54 1.00
CA ALA A 59 -0.25 24.42 1.45
C ALA A 59 -1.56 24.02 0.76
N GLY A 60 -2.65 24.01 1.51
CA GLY A 60 -3.96 23.63 1.01
C GLY A 60 -4.26 22.14 1.07
N THR A 61 -3.35 21.32 1.61
CA THR A 61 -3.62 19.89 1.83
C THR A 61 -4.75 19.71 2.85
N ARG A 62 -5.80 19.01 2.44
CA ARG A 62 -6.98 18.74 3.29
C ARG A 62 -7.16 17.26 3.61
N SER A 63 -6.60 16.38 2.80
CA SER A 63 -6.52 14.94 3.07
C SER A 63 -5.30 14.32 2.40
N LEU A 64 -5.01 13.09 2.79
CA LEU A 64 -3.93 12.29 2.25
C LEU A 64 -4.47 10.98 1.68
N VAL A 65 -3.78 10.49 0.67
CA VAL A 65 -3.95 9.13 0.14
C VAL A 65 -2.63 8.40 0.29
N LEU A 66 -2.68 7.20 0.84
CA LEU A 66 -1.53 6.30 0.98
C LEU A 66 -1.77 5.05 0.16
N ILE A 67 -0.82 4.71 -0.70
CA ILE A 67 -0.84 3.50 -1.51
C ILE A 67 0.46 2.74 -1.30
N CYS A 68 0.34 1.44 -1.00
CA CYS A 68 1.45 0.49 -1.07
C CYS A 68 1.20 -0.48 -2.22
N HIS A 69 2.15 -0.61 -3.13
CA HIS A 69 2.05 -1.55 -4.24
C HIS A 69 3.36 -2.27 -4.51
N ASP A 70 3.24 -3.48 -5.05
CA ASP A 70 4.30 -4.32 -5.60
C ASP A 70 4.14 -4.33 -7.12
N PHE A 71 5.18 -3.91 -7.86
CA PHE A 71 5.14 -3.89 -9.33
C PHE A 71 5.72 -5.14 -9.99
N ASP A 72 6.08 -6.13 -9.20
CA ASP A 72 6.72 -7.38 -9.66
C ASP A 72 5.81 -8.61 -9.59
N VAL A 73 4.50 -8.43 -9.44
CA VAL A 73 3.57 -9.55 -9.31
C VAL A 73 3.38 -10.26 -10.64
N PRO A 74 3.51 -11.61 -10.68
CA PRO A 74 3.30 -12.38 -11.90
C PRO A 74 1.90 -12.18 -12.48
N THR A 75 1.80 -11.99 -13.79
CA THR A 75 0.52 -11.89 -14.50
C THR A 75 -0.14 -13.25 -14.74
N SER A 76 0.58 -14.35 -14.50
CA SER A 76 0.07 -15.72 -14.55
C SER A 76 0.42 -16.46 -13.26
N ALA A 77 -0.54 -17.16 -12.69
CA ALA A 77 -0.34 -17.99 -11.50
C ALA A 77 0.07 -19.44 -11.81
N ALA A 78 0.30 -19.78 -13.08
CA ALA A 78 0.53 -21.17 -13.51
C ALA A 78 1.68 -21.87 -12.78
N ASP A 79 2.79 -21.15 -12.52
CA ASP A 79 3.98 -21.67 -11.85
C ASP A 79 4.09 -21.22 -10.38
N VAL A 80 3.17 -20.37 -9.92
CA VAL A 80 3.21 -19.78 -8.57
C VAL A 80 3.05 -20.86 -7.51
N ASN A 81 4.02 -20.91 -6.57
CA ASN A 81 4.02 -21.84 -5.44
C ASN A 81 3.90 -23.32 -5.84
N GLN A 82 4.46 -23.68 -6.99
CA GLN A 82 4.47 -25.07 -7.48
C GLN A 82 5.84 -25.71 -7.21
N PRO A 83 5.90 -26.86 -6.49
CA PRO A 83 7.15 -27.58 -6.28
C PRO A 83 7.83 -27.96 -7.59
N GLY A 84 9.16 -27.79 -7.66
CA GLY A 84 9.96 -28.10 -8.85
C GLY A 84 9.80 -27.13 -10.01
N ARG A 85 9.08 -26.03 -9.83
CA ARG A 85 8.92 -24.96 -10.80
C ARG A 85 9.49 -23.65 -10.28
N GLU A 86 9.85 -22.77 -11.19
CA GLU A 86 10.26 -21.40 -10.90
C GLU A 86 9.40 -20.45 -11.72
N VAL A 87 8.98 -19.34 -11.09
CA VAL A 87 8.28 -18.27 -11.81
C VAL A 87 9.31 -17.53 -12.67
N PRO A 88 9.19 -17.53 -14.02
CA PRO A 88 10.21 -16.96 -14.89
C PRO A 88 10.39 -15.45 -14.68
N ALA A 89 11.64 -14.99 -14.77
CA ALA A 89 11.97 -13.56 -14.65
C ALA A 89 11.43 -12.73 -15.83
N ASP A 90 11.27 -13.32 -17.00
CA ASP A 90 10.77 -12.69 -18.23
C ASP A 90 9.24 -12.69 -18.34
N LEU A 91 8.54 -13.31 -17.40
CA LEU A 91 7.08 -13.23 -17.33
C LEU A 91 6.63 -11.77 -17.10
N PRO A 92 5.65 -11.26 -17.87
CA PRO A 92 5.12 -9.93 -17.63
C PRO A 92 4.63 -9.76 -16.19
N ARG A 93 4.93 -8.62 -15.61
CA ARG A 93 4.61 -8.28 -14.21
C ARG A 93 3.57 -7.16 -14.17
N ALA A 94 2.81 -7.12 -13.10
CA ALA A 94 1.74 -6.16 -12.88
C ALA A 94 1.79 -5.59 -11.48
N ASP A 95 1.09 -4.48 -11.27
CA ASP A 95 0.92 -3.87 -9.96
C ASP A 95 -0.04 -4.68 -9.12
N PHE A 96 0.34 -4.90 -7.86
CA PHE A 96 -0.49 -5.48 -6.83
C PHE A 96 -0.59 -4.49 -5.66
N PHE A 97 -1.81 -4.07 -5.34
CA PHE A 97 -2.03 -3.12 -4.26
C PHE A 97 -2.18 -3.84 -2.93
N HIS A 98 -1.24 -3.57 -2.03
CA HIS A 98 -1.22 -4.11 -0.67
C HIS A 98 -1.95 -3.23 0.34
N TRP A 99 -2.04 -1.93 0.08
CA TRP A 99 -2.72 -0.98 0.94
C TRP A 99 -3.23 0.21 0.14
N VAL A 100 -4.50 0.52 0.31
CA VAL A 100 -5.15 1.70 -0.23
C VAL A 100 -5.87 2.38 0.92
N LEU A 101 -5.40 3.57 1.31
CA LEU A 101 -5.97 4.36 2.39
C LEU A 101 -6.27 5.76 1.86
N ILE A 102 -7.51 6.17 1.94
CA ILE A 102 -7.99 7.45 1.40
C ILE A 102 -8.65 8.30 2.48
N ASP A 103 -8.77 9.59 2.20
CA ASP A 103 -9.41 10.57 3.10
C ASP A 103 -8.73 10.61 4.49
N LEU A 104 -7.42 10.32 4.53
CA LEU A 104 -6.65 10.38 5.76
C LEU A 104 -6.45 11.84 6.16
N PRO A 105 -6.81 12.24 7.40
CA PRO A 105 -6.49 13.58 7.88
C PRO A 105 -4.98 13.86 7.87
N PRO A 106 -4.55 15.08 7.52
CA PRO A 106 -3.12 15.42 7.49
C PRO A 106 -2.43 15.35 8.84
N ALA A 107 -3.18 15.49 9.93
CA ALA A 107 -2.69 15.41 11.29
C ALA A 107 -3.51 14.41 12.11
N PRO A 108 -2.88 13.66 13.02
CA PRO A 108 -1.44 13.63 13.30
C PRO A 108 -0.62 13.13 12.11
N ALA A 109 0.63 13.57 11.99
CA ALA A 109 1.51 13.28 10.85
C ALA A 109 2.21 11.92 10.97
N GLU A 110 1.51 10.92 11.46
CA GLU A 110 2.06 9.61 11.79
C GLU A 110 0.99 8.53 11.82
N ILE A 111 1.36 7.33 11.38
CA ILE A 111 0.61 6.09 11.57
C ILE A 111 1.49 5.15 12.38
N ALA A 112 0.99 4.69 13.52
CA ALA A 112 1.73 3.76 14.37
C ALA A 112 1.78 2.36 13.76
N GLU A 113 2.90 1.66 13.97
CA GLU A 113 3.07 0.26 13.57
C GLU A 113 1.95 -0.60 14.17
N GLY A 114 1.34 -1.46 13.35
CA GLY A 114 0.33 -2.41 13.78
C GLY A 114 -1.01 -1.78 14.21
N SER A 115 -1.21 -0.48 13.98
CA SER A 115 -2.45 0.20 14.37
C SER A 115 -3.65 -0.20 13.52
N PHE A 116 -3.46 -0.67 12.29
CA PHE A 116 -4.52 -1.03 11.35
C PHE A 116 -4.51 -2.47 10.91
N SER A 117 -3.44 -3.20 11.16
CA SER A 117 -3.31 -4.59 10.73
C SER A 117 -2.49 -5.39 11.73
N ARG A 118 -3.04 -6.53 12.14
CA ARG A 118 -2.39 -7.53 13.00
C ARG A 118 -2.90 -8.91 12.62
N GLY A 119 -2.01 -9.76 12.11
CA GLY A 119 -2.37 -11.08 11.59
C GLY A 119 -3.04 -11.00 10.22
N PHE A 120 -3.03 -12.12 9.54
CA PHE A 120 -3.76 -12.30 8.28
C PHE A 120 -5.07 -13.02 8.56
N THR A 121 -6.18 -12.44 8.11
CA THR A 121 -7.52 -13.00 8.36
C THR A 121 -8.04 -13.66 7.08
N PRO A 122 -8.02 -14.99 6.98
CA PRO A 122 -8.62 -15.68 5.84
C PRO A 122 -10.08 -15.27 5.62
N ARG A 123 -10.49 -15.19 4.36
CA ARG A 123 -11.84 -14.78 3.91
C ARG A 123 -12.14 -13.30 4.06
N GLY A 124 -11.13 -12.47 4.32
CA GLY A 124 -11.26 -11.04 4.27
C GLY A 124 -11.16 -10.33 5.59
N LYS A 125 -11.08 -9.03 5.49
CA LYS A 125 -10.93 -8.10 6.59
C LYS A 125 -11.94 -6.95 6.40
N PRO A 126 -12.62 -6.50 7.48
CA PRO A 126 -13.70 -5.53 7.36
C PRO A 126 -13.20 -4.14 6.93
N GLY A 127 -14.07 -3.39 6.34
CA GLY A 127 -13.92 -2.01 5.91
C GLY A 127 -15.19 -1.53 5.22
N PRO A 128 -15.22 -0.38 4.56
CA PRO A 128 -14.11 0.58 4.37
C PRO A 128 -13.75 1.41 5.60
N ALA A 129 -14.59 1.49 6.62
CA ALA A 129 -14.32 2.30 7.80
C ALA A 129 -13.01 1.89 8.48
N VAL A 130 -12.17 2.88 8.80
CA VAL A 130 -10.92 2.69 9.52
C VAL A 130 -11.17 2.76 11.00
N GLN A 131 -10.72 1.74 11.73
CA GLN A 131 -10.81 1.71 13.19
C GLN A 131 -9.45 2.07 13.82
N GLY A 132 -9.48 2.64 15.02
CA GLY A 132 -8.27 2.89 15.80
C GLY A 132 -7.57 4.23 15.56
N LEU A 133 -8.05 5.08 14.65
CA LEU A 133 -7.59 6.46 14.55
C LEU A 133 -8.37 7.40 15.47
N PRO A 134 -7.70 8.38 16.13
CA PRO A 134 -8.39 9.37 16.96
C PRO A 134 -9.43 10.21 16.20
N VAL A 135 -9.29 10.32 14.88
CA VAL A 135 -10.18 11.05 13.95
C VAL A 135 -10.76 10.12 12.89
N ALA A 136 -11.07 8.90 13.27
CA ALA A 136 -11.37 7.78 12.38
C ALA A 136 -12.58 7.98 11.47
N GLY A 137 -13.50 8.89 11.78
CA GLY A 137 -14.78 9.02 11.06
C GLY A 137 -14.67 9.45 9.59
N GLN A 138 -13.48 9.82 9.09
CA GLN A 138 -13.28 10.32 7.73
C GLN A 138 -12.45 9.37 6.85
N ALA A 139 -11.42 8.73 7.42
CA ALA A 139 -10.53 7.84 6.66
C ALA A 139 -11.25 6.57 6.22
N ARG A 140 -10.92 6.11 5.03
CA ARG A 140 -11.47 4.87 4.43
C ARG A 140 -10.35 3.98 3.90
N HIS A 141 -10.42 2.69 4.19
CA HIS A 141 -9.63 1.69 3.50
C HIS A 141 -10.28 1.30 2.18
N GLY A 142 -9.47 1.20 1.14
CA GLY A 142 -9.86 0.51 -0.09
C GLY A 142 -9.62 -1.00 0.03
N LEU A 143 -10.13 -1.73 -0.95
CA LEU A 143 -9.83 -3.15 -1.14
C LEU A 143 -8.38 -3.29 -1.62
N ASN A 144 -7.61 -4.16 -0.96
CA ASN A 144 -6.33 -4.59 -1.50
C ASN A 144 -6.52 -5.76 -2.49
N ASP A 145 -5.47 -6.07 -3.25
CA ASP A 145 -5.58 -7.00 -4.38
C ASP A 145 -5.58 -8.48 -3.97
N TYR A 146 -5.45 -8.81 -2.70
CA TYR A 146 -5.76 -10.16 -2.23
C TYR A 146 -7.23 -10.52 -2.48
N THR A 147 -8.09 -9.52 -2.55
CA THR A 147 -9.51 -9.70 -2.91
C THR A 147 -9.66 -10.36 -4.27
N ALA A 148 -8.95 -9.86 -5.29
CA ALA A 148 -8.96 -10.45 -6.63
C ALA A 148 -8.13 -11.73 -6.70
N TRP A 149 -6.99 -11.75 -6.01
CA TRP A 149 -6.08 -12.89 -6.04
C TRP A 149 -6.73 -14.18 -5.53
N PHE A 150 -7.54 -14.09 -4.47
CA PHE A 150 -8.20 -15.24 -3.86
C PHE A 150 -9.60 -15.50 -4.42
N ASP A 151 -10.03 -14.78 -5.46
CA ASP A 151 -11.32 -15.04 -6.10
C ASP A 151 -11.41 -16.48 -6.58
N GLY A 152 -12.50 -17.15 -6.22
CA GLY A 152 -12.71 -18.58 -6.52
C GLY A 152 -12.04 -19.57 -5.55
N ASP A 153 -11.23 -19.11 -4.61
CA ASP A 153 -10.65 -19.96 -3.56
C ASP A 153 -11.60 -20.04 -2.36
N ALA A 154 -12.23 -21.19 -2.14
CA ALA A 154 -13.24 -21.36 -1.09
C ALA A 154 -12.71 -21.10 0.32
N ALA A 155 -11.40 -21.31 0.57
CA ALA A 155 -10.78 -21.10 1.87
C ALA A 155 -10.36 -19.65 2.12
N MET A 156 -10.11 -18.90 1.04
CA MET A 156 -9.45 -17.59 1.11
C MET A 156 -10.28 -16.46 0.49
N ALA A 157 -11.25 -16.75 -0.37
CA ALA A 157 -12.04 -15.72 -1.04
C ALA A 157 -12.76 -14.81 -0.05
N GLY A 158 -12.71 -13.51 -0.31
CA GLY A 158 -13.34 -12.50 0.51
C GLY A 158 -12.93 -11.09 0.13
N ARG A 159 -13.40 -10.12 0.89
CA ARG A 159 -13.06 -8.70 0.72
C ARG A 159 -11.98 -8.32 1.71
N TYR A 160 -10.82 -7.94 1.20
CA TYR A 160 -9.66 -7.58 1.99
C TYR A 160 -9.47 -6.06 1.98
N PHE A 161 -9.93 -5.40 3.03
CA PHE A 161 -9.75 -3.95 3.20
C PHE A 161 -8.48 -3.64 3.97
N GLY A 162 -7.81 -2.54 3.61
CA GLY A 162 -6.64 -2.03 4.32
C GLY A 162 -5.35 -2.72 3.95
N TYR A 163 -4.46 -2.85 4.92
CA TYR A 163 -3.13 -3.41 4.74
C TYR A 163 -3.13 -4.92 4.92
N ASP A 164 -2.65 -5.60 3.90
CA ASP A 164 -2.12 -6.95 3.98
C ASP A 164 -0.76 -6.97 3.28
N GLY A 165 0.26 -7.43 3.98
CA GLY A 165 1.65 -7.24 3.61
C GLY A 165 2.16 -8.19 2.53
N PRO A 166 3.49 -8.16 2.29
CA PRO A 166 4.14 -9.03 1.31
C PRO A 166 3.87 -10.52 1.53
N PHE A 167 3.59 -11.20 0.44
CA PHE A 167 3.50 -12.66 0.40
C PHE A 167 3.93 -13.14 -0.99
N PRO A 168 5.19 -12.83 -1.42
CA PRO A 168 5.64 -13.21 -2.75
C PRO A 168 5.66 -14.73 -2.89
N PRO A 169 5.47 -15.26 -4.12
CA PRO A 169 5.66 -16.68 -4.37
C PRO A 169 7.04 -17.13 -3.92
N TRP A 170 7.10 -18.22 -3.13
CA TRP A 170 8.40 -18.72 -2.62
C TRP A 170 9.34 -19.20 -3.72
N ASN A 171 8.82 -19.46 -4.91
CA ASN A 171 9.56 -19.91 -6.09
C ASN A 171 9.73 -18.84 -7.17
N ASP A 172 9.52 -17.56 -6.85
CA ASP A 172 9.73 -16.49 -7.82
C ASP A 172 11.23 -16.24 -8.00
N SER A 173 11.66 -16.10 -9.25
CA SER A 173 13.04 -15.75 -9.61
C SER A 173 13.38 -14.29 -9.34
N LEU A 174 12.38 -13.41 -9.21
CA LEU A 174 12.55 -11.99 -8.92
C LEU A 174 12.34 -11.67 -7.45
N VAL A 175 13.15 -10.75 -6.95
CA VAL A 175 12.89 -10.06 -5.68
C VAL A 175 11.80 -9.03 -5.91
N HIS A 176 10.75 -9.06 -5.11
CA HIS A 176 9.65 -8.13 -5.22
C HIS A 176 9.98 -6.79 -4.55
N HIS A 177 9.53 -5.69 -5.17
CA HIS A 177 9.70 -4.33 -4.67
C HIS A 177 8.37 -3.75 -4.24
N TYR A 178 8.36 -3.19 -3.03
CA TYR A 178 7.17 -2.61 -2.41
C TYR A 178 7.35 -1.12 -2.27
N VAL A 179 6.44 -0.35 -2.88
CA VAL A 179 6.51 1.11 -2.90
C VAL A 179 5.38 1.68 -2.07
N PHE A 180 5.72 2.50 -1.09
CA PHE A 180 4.77 3.30 -0.32
C PHE A 180 4.76 4.72 -0.88
N THR A 181 3.61 5.19 -1.29
CA THR A 181 3.45 6.53 -1.87
C THR A 181 2.36 7.30 -1.13
N LEU A 182 2.71 8.51 -0.68
CA LEU A 182 1.78 9.42 -0.03
C LEU A 182 1.43 10.56 -0.98
N TYR A 183 0.14 10.80 -1.15
CA TYR A 183 -0.40 11.88 -2.00
C TYR A 183 -1.11 12.91 -1.15
N ALA A 184 -0.79 14.19 -1.35
CA ALA A 184 -1.48 15.30 -0.73
C ALA A 184 -2.61 15.80 -1.64
N VAL A 185 -3.81 15.92 -1.10
CA VAL A 185 -5.04 16.22 -1.85
C VAL A 185 -5.75 17.45 -1.25
N ALA A 186 -6.29 18.30 -2.12
CA ALA A 186 -6.93 19.57 -1.74
C ALA A 186 -8.35 19.43 -1.20
N VAL A 187 -8.94 18.24 -1.23
CA VAL A 187 -10.29 17.97 -0.73
C VAL A 187 -10.24 17.04 0.48
N PRO A 188 -11.16 17.18 1.44
CA PRO A 188 -11.17 16.32 2.63
C PRO A 188 -11.67 14.90 2.34
N ARG A 189 -12.41 14.72 1.25
CA ARG A 189 -13.01 13.46 0.83
C ARG A 189 -12.96 13.32 -0.68
N LEU A 190 -12.43 12.20 -1.15
CA LEU A 190 -12.46 11.87 -2.58
C LEU A 190 -13.89 11.51 -3.03
N PRO A 191 -14.28 11.89 -4.25
CA PRO A 191 -15.60 11.57 -4.80
C PRO A 191 -15.70 10.11 -5.28
N LEU A 192 -15.43 9.19 -4.35
CA LEU A 192 -15.54 7.75 -4.54
C LEU A 192 -16.48 7.19 -3.48
N GLU A 193 -17.43 6.38 -3.88
CA GLU A 193 -18.38 5.73 -2.98
C GLU A 193 -18.22 4.19 -3.04
N GLY A 194 -18.61 3.54 -1.96
CA GLY A 194 -18.58 2.09 -1.86
C GLY A 194 -17.18 1.50 -1.75
N GLU A 195 -17.01 0.32 -2.31
CA GLU A 195 -15.76 -0.42 -2.30
C GLU A 195 -14.87 0.04 -3.46
N VAL A 196 -13.68 0.53 -3.15
CA VAL A 196 -12.73 1.04 -4.15
C VAL A 196 -11.41 0.30 -4.04
N GLY A 197 -10.79 0.03 -5.19
CA GLY A 197 -9.45 -0.55 -5.28
C GLY A 197 -8.39 0.46 -5.69
N GLY A 198 -7.14 0.03 -5.72
CA GLY A 198 -5.99 0.89 -5.99
C GLY A 198 -6.00 1.53 -7.37
N HIS A 199 -6.41 0.82 -8.41
CA HIS A 199 -6.48 1.37 -9.77
C HIS A 199 -7.47 2.52 -9.86
N ALA A 200 -8.67 2.39 -9.31
CA ALA A 200 -9.69 3.44 -9.32
C ALA A 200 -9.22 4.69 -8.56
N VAL A 201 -8.57 4.51 -7.41
CA VAL A 201 -8.02 5.63 -6.63
C VAL A 201 -6.89 6.32 -7.39
N ARG A 202 -5.95 5.57 -7.94
CA ARG A 202 -4.81 6.13 -8.70
C ARG A 202 -5.29 6.92 -9.93
N GLU A 203 -6.27 6.40 -10.64
CA GLU A 203 -6.87 7.07 -11.80
C GLU A 203 -7.54 8.39 -11.40
N LEU A 204 -8.30 8.40 -10.30
CA LEU A 204 -8.94 9.61 -9.79
C LEU A 204 -7.93 10.67 -9.32
N LEU A 205 -6.78 10.26 -8.80
CA LEU A 205 -5.74 11.17 -8.32
C LEU A 205 -5.07 11.96 -9.46
N ALA A 206 -5.12 11.48 -10.69
CA ALA A 206 -4.54 12.17 -11.84
C ALA A 206 -5.10 13.59 -11.96
N GLY A 207 -4.23 14.61 -11.87
CA GLY A 207 -4.60 16.01 -11.92
C GLY A 207 -5.20 16.62 -10.64
N ARG A 208 -5.31 15.85 -9.56
CA ARG A 208 -5.89 16.30 -8.26
C ARG A 208 -4.86 16.40 -7.13
N VAL A 209 -3.62 16.08 -7.39
CA VAL A 209 -2.58 15.94 -6.37
C VAL A 209 -1.82 17.24 -6.22
N LEU A 210 -1.66 17.73 -4.98
CA LEU A 210 -0.86 18.91 -4.64
C LEU A 210 0.63 18.56 -4.46
N GLY A 211 0.92 17.32 -4.05
CA GLY A 211 2.27 16.82 -3.84
C GLY A 211 2.27 15.32 -3.66
N VAL A 212 3.44 14.71 -3.89
CA VAL A 212 3.68 13.26 -3.80
C VAL A 212 4.99 13.00 -3.08
N ALA A 213 5.01 12.03 -2.19
CA ALA A 213 6.21 11.48 -1.57
C ALA A 213 6.22 9.96 -1.70
N PRO A 214 7.27 9.38 -2.32
CA PRO A 214 7.44 7.92 -2.39
C PRO A 214 8.00 7.34 -1.09
#